data_3f99dcf6e953dcfb6363d0d40a926e84
#
_entry.id   3f99dcf6e953dcfb6363d0d40a926e84
#
_cell.length_a   1.000
_cell.length_b   1.000
_cell.length_c   1.000
_cell.angle_alpha   90.00
_cell.angle_beta   90.00
_cell.angle_gamma   90.00
#
_symmetry.space_group_name_H-M   'P 1'
#
loop_
_entity.id
_entity.type
_entity.pdbx_description
1 polymer ?
#
loop_
_entity_poly.entity_id
_entity_poly.type
_entity_poly.pdbx_seq_one_letter_code
_entity_poly.pdbx_strand_id
1 'polypeptide(L)'
;MKHFFIILLCISSLTIPLLAKESKKLKIGFGSCLHQEKESPILKTIQTEKLNYLIMLGDNIYADQLFANDKIPAYEKQFNRPEWKAIQKDTKLLFTWDDHDYGINDSGAEYSDKINSRNVFLKYVLPMMPKQISVGTENNEGIFYSYWIPFQGKKIHIIIPDTRYFRSPLEKSFYSYLTGKSQYSPSSDTTRTILGKEQWEWLLKELSKPSDLLIFVSSIQVLPTEQPFEKWNNFPHERDRLLLALQNANTKGLLLVSGDRHIAEIHEFKIPNKSSLIEITSSSLNLPLPFLPLEYDSELKIGSAYKNENYGTIQIFLKDGKLHWSTSIKDLNGNSVLELHSNLPTNQYEKK
;
A
#
# COMPACT_ATOMS: atom_id res chain seq x y z
N MET A 1 26.25 -10.65 -84.60
CA MET A 1 26.65 -10.54 -83.22
C MET A 1 25.55 -9.77 -82.48
N LYS A 2 24.74 -10.46 -81.66
CA LYS A 2 23.66 -9.85 -80.89
C LYS A 2 24.15 -9.72 -79.42
N HIS A 3 24.26 -8.50 -78.92
CA HIS A 3 24.66 -8.23 -77.55
C HIS A 3 23.39 -8.26 -76.65
N PHE A 4 23.37 -9.20 -75.66
CA PHE A 4 22.38 -9.26 -74.62
C PHE A 4 22.84 -8.38 -73.44
N PHE A 5 22.12 -7.32 -73.13
CA PHE A 5 22.31 -6.53 -71.88
C PHE A 5 21.48 -7.18 -70.77
N ILE A 6 22.14 -7.69 -69.75
CA ILE A 6 21.48 -8.16 -68.52
C ILE A 6 21.37 -6.96 -67.58
N ILE A 7 20.14 -6.49 -67.31
CA ILE A 7 19.89 -5.47 -66.29
C ILE A 7 19.73 -6.20 -64.99
N LEU A 8 20.67 -6.00 -64.04
CA LEU A 8 20.62 -6.49 -62.68
C LEU A 8 19.73 -5.50 -61.86
N LEU A 9 18.49 -5.90 -61.50
CA LEU A 9 17.67 -5.14 -60.59
C LEU A 9 18.11 -5.42 -59.13
N CYS A 10 18.83 -4.47 -58.51
CA CYS A 10 19.09 -4.47 -57.09
C CYS A 10 17.80 -4.10 -56.32
N ILE A 11 17.09 -5.10 -55.77
CA ILE A 11 15.99 -4.88 -54.84
C ILE A 11 16.62 -4.58 -53.47
N SER A 12 16.76 -3.31 -53.12
CA SER A 12 17.09 -2.89 -51.78
C SER A 12 15.89 -3.15 -50.85
N SER A 13 15.95 -4.20 -50.04
CA SER A 13 15.01 -4.45 -48.96
C SER A 13 15.09 -3.35 -47.93
N LEU A 14 14.19 -2.37 -48.00
CA LEU A 14 13.96 -1.44 -46.89
C LEU A 14 13.42 -2.20 -45.68
N THR A 15 14.30 -2.56 -44.77
CA THR A 15 13.89 -2.99 -43.41
C THR A 15 13.36 -1.75 -42.67
N ILE A 16 12.04 -1.58 -42.66
CA ILE A 16 11.37 -0.61 -41.78
C ILE A 16 11.65 -1.11 -40.36
N PRO A 17 12.34 -0.33 -39.49
CA PRO A 17 12.48 -0.71 -38.10
C PRO A 17 11.07 -0.78 -37.50
N LEU A 18 10.68 -1.96 -37.05
CA LEU A 18 9.45 -2.14 -36.27
C LEU A 18 9.65 -1.34 -34.98
N LEU A 19 9.13 -0.10 -34.96
CA LEU A 19 9.10 0.70 -33.74
C LEU A 19 8.38 -0.15 -32.69
N ALA A 20 9.13 -0.69 -31.73
CA ALA A 20 8.58 -1.42 -30.61
C ALA A 20 7.58 -0.50 -29.93
N LYS A 21 6.30 -0.82 -30.05
CA LYS A 21 5.21 -0.07 -29.43
C LYS A 21 5.48 -0.07 -27.92
N GLU A 22 5.78 1.10 -27.37
CA GLU A 22 6.07 1.24 -25.95
C GLU A 22 4.96 0.55 -25.15
N SER A 23 5.31 -0.45 -24.34
CA SER A 23 4.32 -1.25 -23.64
C SER A 23 3.59 -0.35 -22.64
N LYS A 24 2.27 -0.28 -22.77
CA LYS A 24 1.42 0.49 -21.84
C LYS A 24 1.72 0.03 -20.42
N LYS A 25 2.07 0.96 -19.54
CA LYS A 25 2.34 0.69 -18.11
C LYS A 25 1.17 1.18 -17.27
N LEU A 26 0.85 0.44 -16.21
CA LEU A 26 -0.04 0.87 -15.15
C LEU A 26 0.83 1.29 -13.96
N LYS A 27 0.66 2.53 -13.51
CA LYS A 27 1.42 3.09 -12.39
C LYS A 27 0.50 3.31 -11.19
N ILE A 28 0.85 2.72 -10.05
CA ILE A 28 0.16 2.87 -8.77
C ILE A 28 1.14 3.49 -7.79
N GLY A 29 0.78 4.65 -7.21
CA GLY A 29 1.50 5.25 -6.10
C GLY A 29 0.90 4.83 -4.77
N PHE A 30 1.66 4.91 -3.68
CA PHE A 30 1.16 4.69 -2.34
C PHE A 30 2.03 5.39 -1.29
N GLY A 31 1.43 5.72 -0.14
CA GLY A 31 2.13 6.34 0.98
C GLY A 31 1.19 6.67 2.13
N SER A 32 1.75 7.00 3.29
CA SER A 32 1.04 7.38 4.52
C SER A 32 1.75 8.51 5.27
N CYS A 33 1.23 8.88 6.43
CA CYS A 33 1.80 9.87 7.33
C CYS A 33 1.94 11.26 6.68
N LEU A 34 0.77 11.84 6.36
CA LEU A 34 0.64 13.16 5.72
C LEU A 34 0.03 14.17 6.71
N HIS A 35 0.88 14.88 7.42
CA HIS A 35 0.47 15.84 8.45
C HIS A 35 -0.05 17.15 7.84
N GLN A 36 -1.29 17.55 8.17
CA GLN A 36 -1.96 18.72 7.59
C GLN A 36 -1.32 20.06 7.96
N GLU A 37 -0.58 20.14 9.07
CA GLU A 37 0.08 21.39 9.50
C GLU A 37 1.43 21.62 8.81
N LYS A 38 1.98 20.59 8.15
CA LYS A 38 3.27 20.69 7.44
C LYS A 38 3.08 20.96 5.95
N GLU A 39 4.06 21.59 5.34
CA GLU A 39 4.14 21.67 3.88
C GLU A 39 4.28 20.27 3.29
N SER A 40 3.80 20.08 2.08
CA SER A 40 3.77 18.78 1.43
C SER A 40 4.28 18.86 -0.02
N PRO A 41 5.53 19.29 -0.23
CA PRO A 41 6.10 19.40 -1.58
C PRO A 41 6.11 18.04 -2.30
N ILE A 42 6.15 16.93 -1.56
CA ILE A 42 6.06 15.56 -2.09
C ILE A 42 4.79 15.32 -2.93
N LEU A 43 3.66 15.99 -2.61
CA LEU A 43 2.43 15.86 -3.40
C LEU A 43 2.61 16.44 -4.81
N LYS A 44 3.42 17.50 -4.96
CA LYS A 44 3.77 18.06 -6.28
C LYS A 44 4.63 17.08 -7.07
N THR A 45 5.57 16.41 -6.40
CA THR A 45 6.41 15.36 -7.01
C THR A 45 5.56 14.18 -7.45
N ILE A 46 4.64 13.71 -6.59
CA ILE A 46 3.69 12.64 -6.92
C ILE A 46 2.84 13.02 -8.14
N GLN A 47 2.38 14.25 -8.26
CA GLN A 47 1.63 14.74 -9.43
C GLN A 47 2.43 14.56 -10.73
N THR A 48 3.75 14.80 -10.71
CA THR A 48 4.60 14.65 -11.91
C THR A 48 4.76 13.20 -12.37
N GLU A 49 4.52 12.22 -11.49
CA GLU A 49 4.61 10.78 -11.80
C GLU A 49 3.56 10.28 -12.81
N LYS A 50 2.48 11.05 -13.00
CA LYS A 50 1.34 10.65 -13.86
C LYS A 50 0.82 9.27 -13.50
N LEU A 51 0.50 9.08 -12.22
CA LEU A 51 -0.03 7.84 -11.69
C LEU A 51 -1.44 7.58 -12.25
N ASN A 52 -1.77 6.30 -12.44
CA ASN A 52 -3.15 5.89 -12.72
C ASN A 52 -3.97 5.80 -11.42
N TYR A 53 -3.31 5.39 -10.34
CA TYR A 53 -3.90 5.26 -9.01
C TYR A 53 -2.92 5.76 -7.95
N LEU A 54 -3.45 6.34 -6.87
CA LEU A 54 -2.71 6.65 -5.65
C LEU A 54 -3.48 6.07 -4.47
N ILE A 55 -2.81 5.24 -3.66
CA ILE A 55 -3.37 4.60 -2.48
C ILE A 55 -2.81 5.31 -1.25
N MET A 56 -3.68 5.92 -0.48
CA MET A 56 -3.35 6.50 0.81
C MET A 56 -3.52 5.44 1.88
N LEU A 57 -2.40 5.10 2.55
CA LEU A 57 -2.30 3.94 3.44
C LEU A 57 -2.70 4.23 4.90
N GLY A 58 -3.34 5.37 5.15
CA GLY A 58 -3.68 5.86 6.49
C GLY A 58 -2.84 7.05 6.91
N ASP A 59 -3.14 7.60 8.08
CA ASP A 59 -2.57 8.85 8.58
C ASP A 59 -2.67 9.98 7.55
N ASN A 60 -3.87 10.12 7.01
CA ASN A 60 -4.17 11.18 6.05
C ASN A 60 -4.23 12.55 6.73
N ILE A 61 -4.48 12.56 8.03
CA ILE A 61 -4.41 13.68 8.96
C ILE A 61 -3.78 13.23 10.27
N TYR A 62 -3.39 14.19 11.12
CA TYR A 62 -2.93 13.97 12.48
C TYR A 62 -3.84 14.76 13.43
N ALA A 63 -4.81 14.09 14.01
CA ALA A 63 -5.80 14.71 14.88
C ALA A 63 -6.29 13.70 15.94
N ASP A 64 -5.49 13.52 16.98
CA ASP A 64 -5.78 12.64 18.12
C ASP A 64 -6.85 13.29 19.01
N GLN A 65 -8.12 13.10 18.66
CA GLN A 65 -9.25 13.70 19.34
C GLN A 65 -10.17 12.63 19.92
N LEU A 66 -10.75 12.92 21.10
CA LEU A 66 -11.73 12.04 21.73
C LEU A 66 -13.05 11.99 20.97
N PHE A 67 -13.38 13.07 20.25
CA PHE A 67 -14.58 13.15 19.44
C PHE A 67 -14.25 13.38 17.96
N ALA A 68 -14.87 12.62 17.11
CA ALA A 68 -14.60 12.65 15.68
C ALA A 68 -14.88 14.01 15.02
N ASN A 69 -15.86 14.74 15.51
CA ASN A 69 -16.18 16.08 14.98
C ASN A 69 -15.04 17.08 15.18
N ASP A 70 -14.21 16.90 16.21
CA ASP A 70 -13.05 17.76 16.48
C ASP A 70 -11.91 17.55 15.48
N LYS A 71 -11.98 16.47 14.67
CA LYS A 71 -11.06 16.18 13.56
C LYS A 71 -11.40 16.95 12.27
N ILE A 72 -12.62 17.50 12.17
CA ILE A 72 -13.12 18.17 10.97
C ILE A 72 -12.16 19.27 10.47
N PRO A 73 -11.62 20.17 11.30
CA PRO A 73 -10.71 21.20 10.83
C PRO A 73 -9.44 20.64 10.20
N ALA A 74 -8.92 19.51 10.73
CA ALA A 74 -7.74 18.83 10.17
C ALA A 74 -8.05 18.25 8.78
N TYR A 75 -9.20 17.60 8.61
CA TYR A 75 -9.66 17.11 7.31
C TYR A 75 -9.86 18.24 6.30
N GLU A 76 -10.51 19.33 6.71
CA GLU A 76 -10.72 20.49 5.84
C GLU A 76 -9.38 21.09 5.38
N LYS A 77 -8.44 21.27 6.31
CA LYS A 77 -7.12 21.78 5.99
C LYS A 77 -6.37 20.85 5.02
N GLN A 78 -6.41 19.55 5.26
CA GLN A 78 -5.72 18.56 4.45
C GLN A 78 -6.29 18.47 3.03
N PHE A 79 -7.60 18.29 2.89
CA PHE A 79 -8.21 17.99 1.60
C PHE A 79 -8.59 19.24 0.78
N ASN A 80 -8.48 20.45 1.36
CA ASN A 80 -8.55 21.70 0.60
C ASN A 80 -7.22 22.11 -0.06
N ARG A 81 -6.13 21.35 0.14
CA ARG A 81 -4.85 21.60 -0.54
C ARG A 81 -5.03 21.54 -2.05
N PRO A 82 -4.46 22.52 -2.81
CA PRO A 82 -4.62 22.55 -4.27
C PRO A 82 -4.01 21.35 -4.98
N GLU A 83 -3.02 20.70 -4.37
CA GLU A 83 -2.35 19.51 -4.89
C GLU A 83 -3.34 18.35 -5.10
N TRP A 84 -4.32 18.17 -4.22
CA TRP A 84 -5.33 17.11 -4.38
C TRP A 84 -6.17 17.29 -5.64
N LYS A 85 -6.60 18.53 -5.93
CA LYS A 85 -7.34 18.83 -7.16
C LYS A 85 -6.50 18.58 -8.41
N ALA A 86 -5.20 18.84 -8.32
CA ALA A 86 -4.27 18.60 -9.43
C ALA A 86 -4.04 17.10 -9.65
N ILE A 87 -3.83 16.32 -8.58
CA ILE A 87 -3.66 14.86 -8.65
C ILE A 87 -4.91 14.18 -9.18
N GLN A 88 -6.09 14.56 -8.71
CA GLN A 88 -7.38 13.95 -9.11
C GLN A 88 -7.72 14.09 -10.60
N LYS A 89 -7.12 15.02 -11.34
CA LYS A 89 -7.39 15.20 -12.78
C LYS A 89 -7.09 13.93 -13.57
N ASP A 90 -6.00 13.24 -13.22
CA ASP A 90 -5.48 12.11 -13.99
C ASP A 90 -5.32 10.83 -13.15
N THR A 91 -5.44 10.93 -11.82
CA THR A 91 -5.18 9.86 -10.86
C THR A 91 -6.44 9.52 -10.07
N LYS A 92 -6.80 8.23 -10.02
CA LYS A 92 -7.85 7.73 -9.12
C LYS A 92 -7.29 7.51 -7.73
N LEU A 93 -7.98 8.00 -6.71
CA LEU A 93 -7.56 7.92 -5.31
C LEU A 93 -8.28 6.78 -4.60
N LEU A 94 -7.52 6.00 -3.84
CA LEU A 94 -8.01 4.98 -2.91
C LEU A 94 -7.50 5.34 -1.52
N PHE A 95 -8.34 5.19 -0.49
CA PHE A 95 -8.00 5.58 0.87
C PHE A 95 -8.26 4.45 1.85
N THR A 96 -7.40 4.29 2.82
CA THR A 96 -7.70 3.72 4.12
C THR A 96 -7.36 4.73 5.22
N TRP A 97 -7.80 4.47 6.41
CA TRP A 97 -7.38 5.21 7.59
C TRP A 97 -6.30 4.46 8.36
N ASP A 98 -5.64 5.20 9.29
CA ASP A 98 -4.91 4.61 10.39
C ASP A 98 -5.35 5.30 11.70
N ASP A 99 -4.61 5.18 12.79
CA ASP A 99 -5.03 5.62 14.13
C ASP A 99 -5.30 7.12 14.22
N HIS A 100 -4.47 7.97 13.62
CA HIS A 100 -4.64 9.42 13.66
C HIS A 100 -5.87 9.93 12.87
N ASP A 101 -6.27 9.23 11.83
CA ASP A 101 -7.56 9.46 11.14
C ASP A 101 -8.72 8.95 11.98
N TYR A 102 -8.56 7.72 12.50
CA TYR A 102 -9.61 6.94 13.12
C TYR A 102 -9.97 7.44 14.52
N GLY A 103 -8.97 7.57 15.40
CA GLY A 103 -9.20 7.80 16.82
C GLY A 103 -8.14 8.64 17.49
N ILE A 104 -7.54 8.08 18.51
CA ILE A 104 -6.33 8.55 19.17
C ILE A 104 -5.21 7.58 18.88
N ASN A 105 -3.97 7.99 19.11
CA ASN A 105 -2.77 7.19 18.82
C ASN A 105 -2.94 5.73 19.25
N ASP A 106 -2.69 4.82 18.33
CA ASP A 106 -2.77 3.36 18.47
C ASP A 106 -4.14 2.81 18.92
N SER A 107 -5.24 3.56 18.77
CA SER A 107 -6.58 3.09 19.16
C SER A 107 -7.17 2.08 18.18
N GLY A 108 -8.02 1.20 18.73
CA GLY A 108 -8.79 0.18 18.01
C GLY A 108 -10.26 0.20 18.38
N ALA A 109 -10.89 -0.95 18.55
CA ALA A 109 -12.32 -1.11 18.83
C ALA A 109 -12.77 -0.41 20.11
N GLU A 110 -11.86 -0.13 21.02
CA GLU A 110 -12.09 0.60 22.29
C GLU A 110 -12.34 2.10 22.09
N TYR A 111 -12.07 2.66 20.93
CA TYR A 111 -12.35 4.07 20.64
C TYR A 111 -13.87 4.29 20.62
N SER A 112 -14.38 5.04 21.59
CA SER A 112 -15.82 5.16 21.85
C SER A 112 -16.58 5.86 20.74
N ASP A 113 -15.94 6.79 20.00
CA ASP A 113 -16.60 7.60 18.96
C ASP A 113 -16.36 7.05 17.53
N LYS A 114 -16.02 5.78 17.41
CA LYS A 114 -15.64 5.13 16.14
C LYS A 114 -16.69 5.22 15.02
N ILE A 115 -17.98 5.20 15.37
CA ILE A 115 -19.08 5.32 14.40
C ILE A 115 -19.07 6.70 13.76
N ASN A 116 -18.96 7.75 14.57
CA ASN A 116 -18.88 9.11 14.06
C ASN A 116 -17.57 9.34 13.31
N SER A 117 -16.46 8.77 13.78
CA SER A 117 -15.17 8.84 13.09
C SER A 117 -15.25 8.27 11.69
N ARG A 118 -15.89 7.11 11.51
CA ARG A 118 -16.16 6.55 10.19
C ARG A 118 -16.94 7.53 9.31
N ASN A 119 -18.00 8.12 9.85
CA ASN A 119 -18.85 9.05 9.10
C ASN A 119 -18.06 10.31 8.68
N VAL A 120 -17.26 10.86 9.58
CA VAL A 120 -16.40 12.03 9.30
C VAL A 120 -15.36 11.66 8.25
N PHE A 121 -14.62 10.57 8.40
CA PHE A 121 -13.63 10.11 7.42
C PHE A 121 -14.24 9.96 6.02
N LEU A 122 -15.32 9.19 5.91
CA LEU A 122 -15.98 8.91 4.64
C LEU A 122 -16.55 10.17 3.97
N LYS A 123 -17.03 11.16 4.75
CA LYS A 123 -17.46 12.46 4.23
C LYS A 123 -16.37 13.13 3.37
N TYR A 124 -15.12 13.02 3.79
CA TYR A 124 -14.00 13.67 3.10
C TYR A 124 -13.39 12.82 1.98
N VAL A 125 -13.30 11.49 2.15
CA VAL A 125 -12.60 10.65 1.19
C VAL A 125 -13.48 10.09 0.07
N LEU A 126 -14.74 9.72 0.35
CA LEU A 126 -15.64 9.13 -0.65
C LEU A 126 -15.85 10.00 -1.90
N PRO A 127 -15.97 11.34 -1.81
CA PRO A 127 -16.10 12.18 -3.00
C PRO A 127 -14.88 12.11 -3.93
N MET A 128 -13.72 11.70 -3.40
CA MET A 128 -12.46 11.59 -4.15
C MET A 128 -12.21 10.18 -4.67
N MET A 129 -12.92 9.18 -4.17
CA MET A 129 -12.78 7.77 -4.55
C MET A 129 -13.62 7.42 -5.78
N PRO A 130 -13.32 6.30 -6.49
CA PRO A 130 -14.17 5.79 -7.53
C PRO A 130 -15.59 5.48 -7.04
N LYS A 131 -16.63 5.95 -7.73
CA LYS A 131 -18.04 5.86 -7.31
C LYS A 131 -18.57 4.44 -7.09
N GLN A 132 -17.95 3.43 -7.68
CA GLN A 132 -18.36 2.02 -7.57
C GLN A 132 -17.88 1.33 -6.29
N ILE A 133 -17.15 2.03 -5.42
CA ILE A 133 -16.65 1.46 -4.17
C ILE A 133 -17.77 1.48 -3.13
N SER A 134 -18.00 0.31 -2.50
CA SER A 134 -18.81 0.16 -1.29
C SER A 134 -17.89 -0.21 -0.15
N VAL A 135 -17.99 0.47 0.98
CA VAL A 135 -17.09 0.32 2.13
C VAL A 135 -17.80 -0.26 3.36
N GLY A 136 -17.10 -1.15 4.07
CA GLY A 136 -17.55 -1.72 5.34
C GLY A 136 -18.60 -2.81 5.20
N THR A 137 -19.25 -3.11 6.32
CA THR A 137 -20.35 -4.06 6.40
C THR A 137 -21.67 -3.46 5.90
N GLU A 138 -22.69 -4.31 5.71
CA GLU A 138 -24.08 -3.85 5.43
C GLU A 138 -24.64 -2.97 6.56
N ASN A 139 -24.16 -3.17 7.79
CA ASN A 139 -24.51 -2.37 8.96
C ASN A 139 -23.71 -1.06 9.07
N ASN A 140 -22.96 -0.68 8.04
CA ASN A 140 -22.10 0.51 8.04
C ASN A 140 -20.98 0.48 9.10
N GLU A 141 -20.36 -0.67 9.32
CA GLU A 141 -19.20 -0.83 10.20
C GLU A 141 -17.91 -1.01 9.42
N GLY A 142 -16.85 -0.37 9.90
CA GLY A 142 -15.53 -0.38 9.25
C GLY A 142 -15.50 0.34 7.89
N ILE A 143 -14.32 0.36 7.29
CA ILE A 143 -14.10 1.01 5.98
C ILE A 143 -13.46 0.07 4.96
N PHE A 144 -13.36 -1.21 5.23
CA PHE A 144 -12.74 -2.18 4.32
C PHE A 144 -13.49 -2.31 2.98
N TYR A 145 -12.75 -2.53 1.90
CA TYR A 145 -13.29 -2.74 0.56
C TYR A 145 -12.28 -3.40 -0.37
N SER A 146 -12.73 -3.80 -1.55
CA SER A 146 -11.85 -4.22 -2.63
C SER A 146 -12.07 -3.40 -3.89
N TYR A 147 -11.06 -3.34 -4.76
CA TYR A 147 -11.13 -2.63 -6.02
C TYR A 147 -10.45 -3.43 -7.15
N TRP A 148 -11.09 -3.48 -8.31
CA TRP A 148 -10.60 -4.21 -9.46
C TRP A 148 -10.10 -3.28 -10.55
N ILE A 149 -8.88 -3.53 -11.04
CA ILE A 149 -8.28 -2.80 -12.15
C ILE A 149 -8.10 -3.74 -13.33
N PRO A 150 -8.88 -3.57 -14.41
CA PRO A 150 -8.62 -4.27 -15.67
C PRO A 150 -7.42 -3.64 -16.36
N PHE A 151 -6.44 -4.45 -16.75
CA PHE A 151 -5.23 -4.00 -17.42
C PHE A 151 -4.82 -4.97 -18.54
N GLN A 152 -5.04 -4.58 -19.80
CA GLN A 152 -4.64 -5.37 -20.98
C GLN A 152 -5.07 -6.86 -20.92
N GLY A 153 -6.31 -7.13 -20.54
CA GLY A 153 -6.85 -8.47 -20.39
C GLY A 153 -6.46 -9.20 -19.10
N LYS A 154 -5.70 -8.55 -18.22
CA LYS A 154 -5.37 -9.04 -16.86
C LYS A 154 -6.25 -8.38 -15.82
N LYS A 155 -6.39 -9.04 -14.67
CA LYS A 155 -7.18 -8.57 -13.53
C LYS A 155 -6.25 -8.31 -12.36
N ILE A 156 -6.15 -7.05 -11.93
CA ILE A 156 -5.45 -6.66 -10.73
C ILE A 156 -6.48 -6.43 -9.64
N HIS A 157 -6.32 -7.09 -8.51
CA HIS A 157 -7.21 -7.01 -7.37
C HIS A 157 -6.52 -6.26 -6.23
N ILE A 158 -7.09 -5.16 -5.79
CA ILE A 158 -6.65 -4.42 -4.60
C ILE A 158 -7.60 -4.76 -3.48
N ILE A 159 -7.09 -5.26 -2.36
CA ILE A 159 -7.85 -5.54 -1.14
C ILE A 159 -7.34 -4.61 -0.04
N ILE A 160 -8.24 -3.85 0.55
CA ILE A 160 -7.96 -2.85 1.58
C ILE A 160 -8.78 -3.18 2.82
N PRO A 161 -8.22 -3.91 3.79
CA PRO A 161 -8.86 -4.14 5.07
C PRO A 161 -8.84 -2.89 5.95
N ASP A 162 -9.70 -2.90 6.95
CA ASP A 162 -9.72 -1.96 8.06
C ASP A 162 -9.02 -2.58 9.27
N THR A 163 -7.88 -2.04 9.65
CA THR A 163 -7.04 -2.53 10.74
C THR A 163 -7.34 -1.83 12.08
N ARG A 164 -8.38 -0.99 12.16
CA ARG A 164 -8.72 -0.18 13.33
C ARG A 164 -10.07 -0.51 13.95
N TYR A 165 -11.15 -0.46 13.18
CA TYR A 165 -12.52 -0.47 13.69
C TYR A 165 -12.87 -1.68 14.56
N PHE A 166 -12.32 -2.85 14.24
CA PHE A 166 -12.56 -4.13 14.91
C PHE A 166 -11.40 -4.59 15.78
N ARG A 167 -10.24 -3.93 15.68
CA ARG A 167 -9.01 -4.35 16.33
C ARG A 167 -9.13 -4.29 17.85
N SER A 168 -8.88 -5.43 18.50
CA SER A 168 -8.79 -5.52 19.95
C SER A 168 -7.71 -4.59 20.51
N PRO A 169 -7.85 -4.08 21.76
CA PRO A 169 -6.83 -3.25 22.38
C PRO A 169 -5.44 -3.90 22.37
N LEU A 170 -4.39 -3.11 22.22
CA LEU A 170 -3.00 -3.59 22.25
C LEU A 170 -2.53 -3.90 23.68
N GLU A 171 -1.67 -4.90 23.82
CA GLU A 171 -1.00 -5.19 25.09
C GLU A 171 0.25 -4.33 25.23
N LYS A 172 0.25 -3.40 26.20
CA LYS A 172 1.43 -2.59 26.49
C LYS A 172 2.57 -3.46 27.00
N SER A 173 3.77 -3.27 26.46
CA SER A 173 4.97 -3.92 26.96
C SER A 173 5.33 -3.41 28.37
N PHE A 174 6.12 -4.18 29.11
CA PHE A 174 6.64 -3.72 30.40
C PHE A 174 7.41 -2.40 30.29
N TYR A 175 8.18 -2.23 29.21
CA TYR A 175 8.89 -0.99 28.94
C TYR A 175 7.92 0.19 28.71
N SER A 176 6.80 -0.04 28.07
CA SER A 176 5.74 0.97 27.86
C SER A 176 5.15 1.46 29.20
N TYR A 177 4.93 0.56 30.15
CA TYR A 177 4.45 0.94 31.48
C TYR A 177 5.45 1.83 32.22
N LEU A 178 6.76 1.57 32.07
CA LEU A 178 7.80 2.34 32.74
C LEU A 178 8.06 3.72 32.10
N THR A 179 7.94 3.82 30.79
CA THR A 179 8.40 5.00 30.03
C THR A 179 7.28 5.83 29.44
N GLY A 180 6.04 5.31 29.40
CA GLY A 180 4.90 5.92 28.71
C GLY A 180 4.98 5.90 27.18
N LYS A 181 5.98 5.23 26.59
CA LYS A 181 6.13 5.12 25.12
C LYS A 181 5.21 4.05 24.56
N SER A 182 4.70 4.26 23.35
CA SER A 182 3.85 3.30 22.62
C SER A 182 4.68 2.10 22.16
N GLN A 183 4.85 1.11 23.04
CA GLN A 183 5.50 -0.16 22.75
C GLN A 183 4.65 -1.33 23.24
N TYR A 184 4.51 -2.34 22.40
CA TYR A 184 3.53 -3.41 22.58
C TYR A 184 4.20 -4.79 22.59
N SER A 185 3.66 -5.67 23.43
CA SER A 185 3.98 -7.09 23.41
C SER A 185 2.98 -7.86 22.58
N PRO A 186 3.40 -8.94 21.90
CA PRO A 186 2.48 -9.86 21.27
C PRO A 186 1.51 -10.47 22.28
N SER A 187 0.21 -10.47 21.96
CA SER A 187 -0.81 -11.08 22.82
C SER A 187 -0.85 -12.59 22.62
N SER A 188 -0.91 -13.33 23.73
CA SER A 188 -1.19 -14.78 23.72
C SER A 188 -2.68 -15.14 23.70
N ASP A 189 -3.55 -14.14 23.87
CA ASP A 189 -5.00 -14.32 23.85
C ASP A 189 -5.51 -14.45 22.41
N THR A 190 -5.82 -15.69 22.01
CA THR A 190 -6.31 -16.01 20.67
C THR A 190 -7.78 -15.61 20.42
N THR A 191 -8.47 -15.05 21.41
CA THR A 191 -9.82 -14.47 21.21
C THR A 191 -9.78 -13.05 20.69
N ARG A 192 -8.62 -12.39 20.80
CA ARG A 192 -8.40 -11.05 20.25
C ARG A 192 -8.28 -11.09 18.74
N THR A 193 -8.63 -9.98 18.09
CA THR A 193 -8.67 -9.92 16.63
C THR A 193 -8.16 -8.57 16.11
N ILE A 194 -7.70 -8.55 14.86
CA ILE A 194 -7.45 -7.32 14.10
C ILE A 194 -8.67 -6.97 13.25
N LEU A 195 -9.21 -7.95 12.53
CA LEU A 195 -10.26 -7.69 11.53
C LEU A 195 -11.68 -7.94 12.03
N GLY A 196 -11.86 -8.67 13.13
CA GLY A 196 -13.18 -9.14 13.55
C GLY A 196 -13.74 -10.22 12.62
N LYS A 197 -14.85 -10.84 13.02
CA LYS A 197 -15.41 -11.99 12.32
C LYS A 197 -15.90 -11.67 10.92
N GLU A 198 -16.73 -10.63 10.78
CA GLU A 198 -17.38 -10.30 9.50
C GLU A 198 -16.37 -9.87 8.44
N GLN A 199 -15.38 -9.08 8.82
CA GLN A 199 -14.33 -8.68 7.89
C GLN A 199 -13.43 -9.86 7.50
N TRP A 200 -13.17 -10.83 8.40
CA TRP A 200 -12.49 -12.08 8.04
C TRP A 200 -13.26 -12.91 7.02
N GLU A 201 -14.57 -13.06 7.20
CA GLU A 201 -15.42 -13.78 6.23
C GLU A 201 -15.40 -13.09 4.87
N TRP A 202 -15.51 -11.76 4.84
CA TRP A 202 -15.37 -10.97 3.63
C TRP A 202 -13.99 -11.14 2.98
N LEU A 203 -12.90 -11.05 3.75
CA LEU A 203 -11.55 -11.17 3.24
C LEU A 203 -11.31 -12.53 2.57
N LEU A 204 -11.70 -13.62 3.22
CA LEU A 204 -11.57 -14.96 2.66
C LEU A 204 -12.36 -15.13 1.35
N LYS A 205 -13.54 -14.51 1.25
CA LYS A 205 -14.32 -14.47 0.02
C LYS A 205 -13.61 -13.66 -1.07
N GLU A 206 -13.01 -12.52 -0.74
CA GLU A 206 -12.25 -11.73 -1.70
C GLU A 206 -11.00 -12.49 -2.19
N LEU A 207 -10.25 -13.13 -1.29
CA LEU A 207 -9.05 -13.91 -1.63
C LEU A 207 -9.35 -15.15 -2.51
N SER A 208 -10.58 -15.66 -2.48
CA SER A 208 -11.00 -16.78 -3.34
C SER A 208 -11.22 -16.38 -4.81
N LYS A 209 -11.37 -15.08 -5.11
CA LYS A 209 -11.65 -14.58 -6.46
C LYS A 209 -10.38 -14.61 -7.32
N PRO A 210 -10.44 -15.13 -8.58
CA PRO A 210 -9.25 -15.26 -9.42
C PRO A 210 -8.71 -13.90 -9.88
N SER A 211 -7.41 -13.67 -9.66
CA SER A 211 -6.69 -12.48 -10.12
C SER A 211 -5.34 -12.81 -10.75
N ASP A 212 -4.79 -11.91 -11.57
CA ASP A 212 -3.44 -12.05 -12.10
C ASP A 212 -2.40 -11.41 -11.17
N LEU A 213 -2.79 -10.39 -10.40
CA LEU A 213 -2.00 -9.78 -9.33
C LEU A 213 -2.94 -9.33 -8.22
N LEU A 214 -2.63 -9.68 -7.00
CA LEU A 214 -3.25 -9.18 -5.79
C LEU A 214 -2.32 -8.17 -5.13
N ILE A 215 -2.85 -6.99 -4.77
CA ILE A 215 -2.19 -6.01 -3.93
C ILE A 215 -2.99 -5.92 -2.63
N PHE A 216 -2.40 -6.42 -1.54
CA PHE A 216 -2.99 -6.34 -0.21
C PHE A 216 -2.47 -5.08 0.49
N VAL A 217 -3.38 -4.21 0.90
CA VAL A 217 -3.08 -2.90 1.49
C VAL A 217 -3.37 -2.95 2.98
N SER A 218 -2.37 -2.78 3.82
CA SER A 218 -2.53 -2.69 5.27
C SER A 218 -2.07 -1.33 5.75
N SER A 219 -2.75 -0.69 6.70
CA SER A 219 -2.22 0.55 7.28
C SER A 219 -0.96 0.28 8.11
N ILE A 220 -0.91 -0.84 8.84
CA ILE A 220 0.22 -1.29 9.69
C ILE A 220 0.99 -2.45 9.06
N GLN A 221 2.25 -2.64 9.45
CA GLN A 221 3.12 -3.70 8.92
C GLN A 221 2.62 -5.12 9.23
N VAL A 222 2.76 -6.03 8.24
CA VAL A 222 2.33 -7.44 8.30
C VAL A 222 3.50 -8.40 8.60
N LEU A 223 4.59 -8.28 7.85
CA LEU A 223 5.69 -9.26 7.88
C LEU A 223 6.64 -9.08 9.07
N PRO A 224 7.10 -7.88 9.43
CA PRO A 224 8.04 -7.68 10.53
C PRO A 224 7.50 -8.12 11.89
N THR A 225 8.38 -8.69 12.71
CA THR A 225 8.06 -9.14 14.08
C THR A 225 8.89 -8.44 15.14
N GLU A 226 10.03 -7.88 14.81
CA GLU A 226 11.08 -7.45 15.71
C GLU A 226 10.84 -6.04 16.29
N GLN A 227 10.22 -5.15 15.53
CA GLN A 227 9.95 -3.79 15.98
C GLN A 227 8.92 -3.77 17.12
N PRO A 228 9.05 -2.88 18.12
CA PRO A 228 8.20 -2.90 19.33
C PRO A 228 6.87 -2.14 19.18
N PHE A 229 6.67 -1.43 18.06
CA PHE A 229 5.47 -0.62 17.82
C PHE A 229 4.31 -1.45 17.30
N GLU A 230 3.23 -0.80 16.89
CA GLU A 230 2.08 -1.47 16.32
C GLU A 230 2.43 -2.25 15.04
N LYS A 231 1.84 -3.42 14.89
CA LYS A 231 1.99 -4.33 13.75
C LYS A 231 1.04 -5.51 13.86
N TRP A 232 0.86 -6.27 12.80
CA TRP A 232 0.05 -7.49 12.83
C TRP A 232 0.55 -8.50 13.88
N ASN A 233 1.86 -8.57 14.12
CA ASN A 233 2.43 -9.50 15.12
C ASN A 233 2.11 -9.13 16.58
N ASN A 234 1.40 -8.04 16.84
CA ASN A 234 0.79 -7.84 18.17
C ASN A 234 -0.30 -8.87 18.46
N PHE A 235 -0.84 -9.50 17.41
CA PHE A 235 -1.76 -10.63 17.46
C PHE A 235 -1.22 -11.77 16.59
N PRO A 236 -0.25 -12.59 17.08
CA PRO A 236 0.46 -13.56 16.25
C PRO A 236 -0.45 -14.54 15.53
N HIS A 237 -1.51 -15.03 16.19
CA HIS A 237 -2.50 -15.93 15.58
C HIS A 237 -3.27 -15.29 14.42
N GLU A 238 -3.57 -13.99 14.48
CA GLU A 238 -4.23 -13.23 13.40
C GLU A 238 -3.26 -13.03 12.23
N ARG A 239 -1.99 -12.70 12.52
CA ARG A 239 -0.95 -12.60 11.51
C ARG A 239 -0.73 -13.94 10.79
N ASP A 240 -0.60 -15.03 11.53
CA ASP A 240 -0.39 -16.36 10.96
C ASP A 240 -1.60 -16.79 10.11
N ARG A 241 -2.81 -16.49 10.57
CA ARG A 241 -4.05 -16.69 9.81
C ARG A 241 -4.04 -15.89 8.49
N LEU A 242 -3.61 -14.62 8.53
CA LEU A 242 -3.51 -13.79 7.33
C LEU A 242 -2.46 -14.35 6.36
N LEU A 243 -1.27 -14.69 6.84
CA LEU A 243 -0.22 -15.24 6.00
C LEU A 243 -0.68 -16.53 5.31
N LEU A 244 -1.36 -17.42 6.04
CA LEU A 244 -1.93 -18.65 5.47
C LEU A 244 -3.02 -18.34 4.42
N ALA A 245 -3.90 -17.39 4.70
CA ALA A 245 -4.95 -16.99 3.76
C ALA A 245 -4.36 -16.37 2.48
N LEU A 246 -3.36 -15.50 2.60
CA LEU A 246 -2.65 -14.90 1.45
C LEU A 246 -1.90 -15.95 0.62
N GLN A 247 -1.25 -16.92 1.28
CA GLN A 247 -0.58 -18.03 0.59
C GLN A 247 -1.54 -18.91 -0.22
N ASN A 248 -2.79 -19.00 0.20
CA ASN A 248 -3.84 -19.79 -0.45
C ASN A 248 -4.76 -18.94 -1.34
N ALA A 249 -4.48 -17.64 -1.49
CA ALA A 249 -5.26 -16.76 -2.35
C ALA A 249 -5.24 -17.22 -3.81
N ASN A 250 -6.37 -17.08 -4.50
CA ASN A 250 -6.50 -17.42 -5.91
C ASN A 250 -5.90 -16.34 -6.81
N THR A 251 -4.59 -16.17 -6.74
CA THR A 251 -3.84 -15.18 -7.50
C THR A 251 -2.54 -15.73 -8.07
N LYS A 252 -2.06 -15.14 -9.17
CA LYS A 252 -0.79 -15.53 -9.79
C LYS A 252 0.40 -14.74 -9.23
N GLY A 253 0.15 -13.58 -8.64
CA GLY A 253 1.17 -12.73 -8.01
C GLY A 253 0.56 -12.01 -6.82
N LEU A 254 1.39 -11.67 -5.82
CA LEU A 254 0.96 -11.02 -4.59
C LEU A 254 2.00 -10.02 -4.12
N LEU A 255 1.52 -8.82 -3.77
CA LEU A 255 2.28 -7.77 -3.10
C LEU A 255 1.52 -7.28 -1.87
N LEU A 256 2.24 -6.94 -0.81
CA LEU A 256 1.72 -6.22 0.34
C LEU A 256 2.29 -4.80 0.32
N VAL A 257 1.46 -3.82 0.67
CA VAL A 257 1.90 -2.44 0.93
C VAL A 257 1.42 -2.01 2.29
N SER A 258 2.25 -1.27 3.04
CA SER A 258 1.94 -0.82 4.39
C SER A 258 2.46 0.58 4.71
N GLY A 259 1.94 1.18 5.81
CA GLY A 259 2.23 2.52 6.30
C GLY A 259 2.73 2.56 7.75
N ASP A 260 2.28 3.55 8.52
CA ASP A 260 2.44 3.77 9.98
C ASP A 260 3.86 4.12 10.47
N ARG A 261 4.89 3.58 9.90
CA ARG A 261 6.24 3.45 10.49
C ARG A 261 7.14 4.69 10.43
N HIS A 262 6.75 5.76 9.73
CA HIS A 262 7.58 6.95 9.48
C HIS A 262 8.94 6.68 8.80
N ILE A 263 9.08 5.51 8.18
CA ILE A 263 10.23 5.06 7.38
C ILE A 263 9.72 4.26 6.18
N ALA A 264 10.59 4.01 5.20
CA ALA A 264 10.31 3.05 4.15
C ALA A 264 11.23 1.84 4.26
N GLU A 265 10.66 0.65 4.08
CA GLU A 265 11.35 -0.64 4.18
C GLU A 265 10.76 -1.62 3.17
N ILE A 266 11.57 -2.60 2.77
CA ILE A 266 11.09 -3.76 1.99
C ILE A 266 11.40 -5.03 2.77
N HIS A 267 10.40 -5.89 2.90
CA HIS A 267 10.53 -7.19 3.57
C HIS A 267 10.14 -8.32 2.63
N GLU A 268 10.83 -9.45 2.73
CA GLU A 268 10.55 -10.68 1.99
C GLU A 268 10.35 -11.85 2.96
N PHE A 269 9.18 -12.47 2.89
CA PHE A 269 8.90 -13.72 3.59
C PHE A 269 8.91 -14.87 2.57
N LYS A 270 9.97 -15.71 2.62
CA LYS A 270 10.16 -16.84 1.72
C LYS A 270 9.23 -17.98 2.09
N ILE A 271 8.46 -18.46 1.12
CA ILE A 271 7.58 -19.60 1.28
C ILE A 271 8.19 -20.79 0.52
N PRO A 272 8.49 -21.92 1.20
CA PRO A 272 9.02 -23.10 0.52
C PRO A 272 8.12 -23.53 -0.65
N ASN A 273 8.70 -23.72 -1.83
CA ASN A 273 8.03 -24.15 -3.06
C ASN A 273 6.91 -23.22 -3.57
N LYS A 274 6.83 -21.99 -3.07
CA LYS A 274 5.90 -20.95 -3.53
C LYS A 274 6.64 -19.63 -3.78
N SER A 275 5.91 -18.68 -4.35
CA SER A 275 6.36 -17.29 -4.45
C SER A 275 6.51 -16.64 -3.08
N SER A 276 7.58 -15.89 -2.86
CA SER A 276 7.75 -15.10 -1.65
C SER A 276 6.64 -14.06 -1.50
N LEU A 277 6.26 -13.74 -0.27
CA LEU A 277 5.48 -12.56 0.05
C LEU A 277 6.44 -11.36 0.17
N ILE A 278 6.13 -10.30 -0.56
CA ILE A 278 6.87 -9.04 -0.50
C ILE A 278 5.97 -7.99 0.14
N GLU A 279 6.47 -7.35 1.17
CA GLU A 279 5.85 -6.17 1.77
C GLU A 279 6.71 -4.94 1.53
N ILE A 280 6.09 -3.88 1.02
CA ILE A 280 6.71 -2.60 0.78
C ILE A 280 6.04 -1.59 1.72
N THR A 281 6.76 -1.16 2.75
CA THR A 281 6.34 -0.09 3.64
C THR A 281 6.78 1.24 3.03
N SER A 282 5.84 2.18 2.87
CA SER A 282 6.14 3.56 2.49
C SER A 282 5.37 4.49 3.42
N SER A 283 6.08 5.01 4.40
CA SER A 283 5.48 5.78 5.47
C SER A 283 6.35 7.01 5.73
N SER A 284 5.78 8.17 5.50
CA SER A 284 6.32 9.50 5.67
C SER A 284 6.23 10.37 4.41
N LEU A 285 4.99 10.66 4.00
CA LEU A 285 4.81 11.64 2.91
C LEU A 285 5.36 13.03 3.30
N ASN A 286 5.18 13.47 4.57
CA ASN A 286 5.75 14.72 5.07
C ASN A 286 6.06 14.72 6.58
N LEU A 287 6.07 13.57 7.21
CA LEU A 287 6.32 13.44 8.66
C LEU A 287 7.44 12.41 8.95
N PRO A 288 8.66 12.59 8.42
CA PRO A 288 9.77 11.72 8.77
C PRO A 288 10.23 11.97 10.21
N LEU A 289 10.71 10.91 10.84
CA LEU A 289 11.28 10.96 12.20
C LEU A 289 12.70 10.38 12.19
N PRO A 290 13.63 10.97 11.41
CA PRO A 290 14.95 10.38 11.11
C PRO A 290 15.86 10.23 12.34
N PHE A 291 15.59 10.98 13.42
CA PHE A 291 16.36 10.94 14.65
C PHE A 291 15.88 9.87 15.64
N LEU A 292 14.75 9.23 15.38
CA LEU A 292 14.25 8.16 16.21
C LEU A 292 14.80 6.80 15.75
N PRO A 293 15.04 5.85 16.67
CA PRO A 293 15.48 4.50 16.34
C PRO A 293 14.29 3.66 15.85
N LEU A 294 13.78 3.98 14.64
CA LEU A 294 12.61 3.33 14.06
C LEU A 294 12.95 2.08 13.24
N GLU A 295 14.22 1.96 12.84
CA GLU A 295 14.71 0.79 12.10
C GLU A 295 15.13 -0.30 13.08
N TYR A 296 14.68 -1.51 12.84
CA TYR A 296 15.03 -2.72 13.57
C TYR A 296 15.58 -3.75 12.59
N ASP A 297 16.56 -4.53 13.07
CA ASP A 297 17.08 -5.63 12.29
C ASP A 297 16.02 -6.72 12.17
N SER A 298 15.88 -7.26 10.97
CA SER A 298 14.98 -8.36 10.66
C SER A 298 15.61 -9.22 9.57
N GLU A 299 15.54 -10.54 9.73
CA GLU A 299 15.96 -11.49 8.70
C GLU A 299 15.13 -11.37 7.42
N LEU A 300 13.93 -10.80 7.52
CA LEU A 300 13.04 -10.58 6.39
C LEU A 300 13.37 -9.30 5.61
N LYS A 301 14.16 -8.38 6.18
CA LYS A 301 14.41 -7.07 5.57
C LYS A 301 15.36 -7.16 4.38
N ILE A 302 14.99 -6.49 3.29
CA ILE A 302 15.81 -6.33 2.10
C ILE A 302 16.43 -4.94 2.11
N GLY A 303 17.76 -4.86 2.25
CA GLY A 303 18.48 -3.59 2.29
C GLY A 303 18.29 -2.82 3.60
N SER A 304 18.54 -1.52 3.56
CA SER A 304 18.39 -0.61 4.71
C SER A 304 17.10 0.19 4.60
N ALA A 305 16.58 0.66 5.74
CA ALA A 305 15.44 1.57 5.75
C ALA A 305 15.80 2.94 5.17
N TYR A 306 14.84 3.59 4.50
CA TYR A 306 14.92 4.99 4.12
C TYR A 306 14.11 5.83 5.11
N LYS A 307 14.72 6.87 5.70
CA LYS A 307 14.21 7.57 6.90
C LYS A 307 13.71 9.00 6.65
N ASN A 308 13.70 9.46 5.40
CA ASN A 308 13.20 10.79 5.05
C ASN A 308 11.84 10.70 4.33
N GLU A 309 11.32 11.83 3.86
CA GLU A 309 10.08 11.89 3.08
C GLU A 309 10.13 10.94 1.89
N ASN A 310 9.08 10.14 1.75
CA ASN A 310 9.05 9.11 0.73
C ASN A 310 7.62 8.78 0.28
N TYR A 311 7.52 8.22 -0.92
CA TYR A 311 6.34 7.55 -1.44
C TYR A 311 6.75 6.31 -2.23
N GLY A 312 5.89 5.31 -2.24
CA GLY A 312 6.09 4.11 -3.02
C GLY A 312 5.42 4.18 -4.39
N THR A 313 5.98 3.48 -5.36
CA THR A 313 5.36 3.28 -6.68
C THR A 313 5.42 1.81 -7.09
N ILE A 314 4.36 1.32 -7.73
CA ILE A 314 4.33 0.01 -8.39
C ILE A 314 4.05 0.28 -9.88
N GLN A 315 4.93 -0.19 -10.76
CA GLN A 315 4.72 -0.20 -12.20
C GLN A 315 4.38 -1.61 -12.65
N ILE A 316 3.26 -1.77 -13.34
CA ILE A 316 2.77 -3.04 -13.86
C ILE A 316 2.77 -2.98 -15.38
N PHE A 317 3.29 -3.99 -16.04
CA PHE A 317 3.39 -4.06 -17.50
C PHE A 317 3.32 -5.51 -18.00
N LEU A 318 3.03 -5.70 -19.28
CA LEU A 318 3.09 -7.00 -19.92
C LEU A 318 4.41 -7.16 -20.69
N LYS A 319 5.06 -8.29 -20.50
CA LYS A 319 6.17 -8.77 -21.30
C LYS A 319 5.88 -10.22 -21.70
N ASP A 320 5.91 -10.52 -22.99
CA ASP A 320 5.60 -11.84 -23.55
C ASP A 320 4.24 -12.41 -23.05
N GLY A 321 3.21 -11.54 -22.96
CA GLY A 321 1.87 -11.90 -22.50
C GLY A 321 1.77 -12.18 -20.99
N LYS A 322 2.86 -12.12 -20.24
CA LYS A 322 2.93 -12.28 -18.78
C LYS A 322 2.94 -10.94 -18.09
N LEU A 323 2.30 -10.87 -16.92
CA LEU A 323 2.30 -9.69 -16.08
C LEU A 323 3.61 -9.61 -15.28
N HIS A 324 4.26 -8.48 -15.35
CA HIS A 324 5.44 -8.12 -14.57
C HIS A 324 5.14 -6.87 -13.75
N TRP A 325 5.87 -6.72 -12.67
CA TRP A 325 5.83 -5.50 -11.86
C TRP A 325 7.23 -5.09 -11.42
N SER A 326 7.38 -3.81 -11.14
CA SER A 326 8.51 -3.27 -10.39
C SER A 326 7.98 -2.31 -9.34
N THR A 327 8.68 -2.21 -8.22
CA THR A 327 8.36 -1.25 -7.16
C THR A 327 9.58 -0.41 -6.85
N SER A 328 9.34 0.86 -6.51
CA SER A 328 10.36 1.78 -6.06
C SER A 328 9.82 2.60 -4.90
N ILE A 329 10.65 2.78 -3.87
CA ILE A 329 10.49 3.88 -2.93
C ILE A 329 11.24 5.08 -3.50
N LYS A 330 10.59 6.22 -3.48
CA LYS A 330 11.12 7.46 -4.05
C LYS A 330 11.20 8.55 -2.99
N ASP A 331 12.23 9.37 -3.10
CA ASP A 331 12.45 10.53 -2.25
C ASP A 331 11.55 11.73 -2.66
N LEU A 332 11.71 12.83 -1.94
CA LEU A 332 11.02 14.10 -2.20
C LEU A 332 11.23 14.63 -3.63
N ASN A 333 12.35 14.30 -4.28
CA ASN A 333 12.70 14.75 -5.62
C ASN A 333 12.25 13.76 -6.72
N GLY A 334 11.66 12.62 -6.35
CA GLY A 334 11.26 11.57 -7.27
C GLY A 334 12.37 10.59 -7.66
N ASN A 335 13.54 10.66 -7.01
CA ASN A 335 14.61 9.71 -7.21
C ASN A 335 14.30 8.39 -6.49
N SER A 336 14.57 7.26 -7.13
CA SER A 336 14.45 5.94 -6.50
C SER A 336 15.55 5.74 -5.46
N VAL A 337 15.15 5.41 -4.23
CA VAL A 337 16.06 5.14 -3.09
C VAL A 337 16.07 3.67 -2.70
N LEU A 338 14.97 2.94 -2.97
CA LEU A 338 14.89 1.48 -2.89
C LEU A 338 14.15 0.97 -4.13
N GLU A 339 14.62 -0.09 -4.73
CA GLU A 339 13.99 -0.70 -5.91
C GLU A 339 13.94 -2.22 -5.81
N LEU A 340 12.84 -2.79 -6.34
CA LEU A 340 12.67 -4.23 -6.48
C LEU A 340 11.91 -4.54 -7.78
N HIS A 341 12.38 -5.55 -8.51
CA HIS A 341 11.76 -5.96 -9.76
C HIS A 341 11.32 -7.42 -9.68
N SER A 342 10.11 -7.72 -10.17
CA SER A 342 9.69 -9.12 -10.33
C SER A 342 10.31 -9.70 -11.58
N ASN A 343 11.02 -10.82 -11.44
CA ASN A 343 11.35 -11.69 -12.55
C ASN A 343 10.38 -12.87 -12.57
N LEU A 344 9.11 -12.62 -13.03
CA LEU A 344 8.17 -13.74 -13.23
C LEU A 344 8.64 -14.58 -14.44
N PRO A 345 8.69 -15.92 -14.33
CA PRO A 345 7.95 -16.81 -13.45
C PRO A 345 8.71 -17.32 -12.20
N THR A 346 9.92 -16.92 -11.98
CA THR A 346 10.68 -17.26 -10.76
C THR A 346 10.89 -15.97 -9.97
N ASN A 347 10.48 -15.95 -8.70
CA ASN A 347 10.68 -14.82 -7.80
C ASN A 347 12.17 -14.60 -7.46
N GLN A 348 12.99 -14.36 -8.48
CA GLN A 348 14.35 -13.88 -8.34
C GLN A 348 14.32 -12.37 -8.48
N TYR A 349 14.83 -11.68 -7.48
CA TYR A 349 14.88 -10.22 -7.43
C TYR A 349 16.30 -9.77 -7.73
N GLU A 350 16.44 -8.78 -8.62
CA GLU A 350 17.68 -8.04 -8.74
C GLU A 350 17.63 -6.86 -7.77
N LYS A 351 18.61 -6.81 -6.86
CA LYS A 351 18.85 -5.65 -5.99
C LYS A 351 19.68 -4.64 -6.77
N LYS A 352 19.26 -3.40 -6.80
CA LYS A 352 20.08 -2.26 -7.17
C LYS A 352 20.32 -1.37 -5.98
#